data_c9f696669d243e7ce23fcdbdd3d85378
#
_entry.id   c9f696669d243e7ce23fcdbdd3d85378
#
_cell.length_a   1.000
_cell.length_b   1.000
_cell.length_c   1.000
_cell.angle_alpha   90.00
_cell.angle_beta   90.00
_cell.angle_gamma   90.00
#
_symmetry.space_group_name_H-M   'P 1'
#
loop_
_entity.id
_entity.type
_entity.pdbx_description
1 polymer ?
#
loop_
_entity_poly.entity_id
_entity_poly.type
_entity_poly.pdbx_seq_one_letter_code
_entity_poly.pdbx_strand_id
1 'polypeptide(L)'
;MPNVSGVKSKQIVFGSDTDAISAAGTATTLVLLNSGPWVNAQTVTLTSSADNSGITFVVVGKDANGDAATSAATTGPDSGNVSVAGTWTEITSITASGSITTDISAGITSGATTGIIFAGRTRVRSMTGVAGAGAGTIFIKNGSATSGQNRLILDVDNGSTIDPYVADDGILCEDGAYFASAGTAVVGLSIQFDG
;
A
#
# COMPACT_ATOMS: atom_id res chain seq x y z
N MET A 1 -8.81 -33.14 4.19
CA MET A 1 -8.03 -32.35 5.14
C MET A 1 -8.46 -30.91 4.99
N PRO A 2 -8.84 -30.18 6.02
CA PRO A 2 -9.12 -28.77 5.86
C PRO A 2 -7.83 -28.09 5.40
N ASN A 3 -7.93 -27.38 4.31
CA ASN A 3 -6.84 -26.52 3.83
C ASN A 3 -6.63 -25.48 4.92
N VAL A 4 -5.52 -25.54 5.64
CA VAL A 4 -5.15 -24.51 6.60
C VAL A 4 -4.75 -23.31 5.74
N SER A 5 -5.74 -22.51 5.41
CA SER A 5 -5.53 -21.20 4.81
C SER A 5 -4.66 -20.41 5.79
N GLY A 6 -3.41 -20.17 5.43
CA GLY A 6 -2.49 -19.43 6.28
C GLY A 6 -2.98 -18.02 6.49
N VAL A 7 -2.71 -17.46 7.67
CA VAL A 7 -2.95 -16.03 7.93
C VAL A 7 -2.12 -15.22 6.93
N LYS A 8 -2.77 -14.34 6.18
CA LYS A 8 -2.18 -13.42 5.23
C LYS A 8 -2.13 -12.02 5.83
N SER A 9 -1.23 -11.21 5.35
CA SER A 9 -1.11 -9.81 5.77
C SER A 9 -1.14 -8.89 4.56
N LYS A 10 -1.84 -7.77 4.69
CA LYS A 10 -1.77 -6.65 3.75
C LYS A 10 -1.53 -5.36 4.50
N GLN A 11 -0.89 -4.42 3.83
CA GLN A 11 -0.60 -3.10 4.36
C GLN A 11 -1.51 -2.05 3.73
N ILE A 12 -1.80 -1.01 4.50
CA ILE A 12 -2.44 0.21 4.03
C ILE A 12 -1.45 1.33 4.33
N VAL A 13 -1.07 2.07 3.30
CA VAL A 13 -0.18 3.22 3.43
C VAL A 13 -0.93 4.47 3.02
N PHE A 14 -0.87 5.48 3.84
CA PHE A 14 -1.56 6.76 3.67
C PHE A 14 -0.56 7.89 3.51
N GLY A 15 -0.95 8.87 2.70
CA GLY A 15 -0.12 10.04 2.43
C GLY A 15 0.90 9.81 1.34
N SER A 16 1.55 10.88 0.93
CA SER A 16 2.70 10.82 0.05
C SER A 16 3.98 10.66 0.87
N ASP A 17 4.84 9.74 0.43
CA ASP A 17 6.13 9.50 1.03
C ASP A 17 7.12 9.21 -0.11
N THR A 18 8.17 10.00 -0.21
CA THR A 18 9.10 9.99 -1.35
C THR A 18 10.07 8.82 -1.36
N ASP A 19 10.20 8.11 -0.24
CA ASP A 19 11.09 6.96 -0.07
C ASP A 19 10.41 5.74 0.58
N ALA A 20 9.07 5.74 0.64
CA ALA A 20 8.30 4.65 1.23
C ALA A 20 8.58 3.27 0.62
N ILE A 21 8.96 3.21 -0.66
CA ILE A 21 9.23 1.96 -1.39
C ILE A 21 10.72 1.65 -1.40
N SER A 22 11.56 2.64 -1.69
CA SER A 22 13.01 2.51 -1.75
C SER A 22 13.68 3.79 -1.28
N ALA A 23 14.60 3.69 -0.34
CA ALA A 23 15.46 4.80 0.03
C ALA A 23 16.32 5.27 -1.16
N ALA A 24 16.83 6.49 -1.07
CA ALA A 24 17.68 7.08 -2.07
C ALA A 24 18.94 6.20 -2.34
N GLY A 25 19.24 5.97 -3.61
CA GLY A 25 20.37 5.15 -4.02
C GLY A 25 20.69 5.29 -5.50
N THR A 26 21.85 4.78 -5.90
CA THR A 26 22.39 4.84 -7.28
C THR A 26 22.39 3.48 -7.98
N ALA A 27 21.84 2.45 -7.36
CA ALA A 27 21.76 1.12 -7.94
C ALA A 27 20.77 1.09 -9.12
N THR A 28 21.15 0.46 -10.23
CA THR A 28 20.27 0.32 -11.41
C THR A 28 19.01 -0.51 -11.13
N THR A 29 19.04 -1.36 -10.12
CA THR A 29 17.85 -1.99 -9.53
C THR A 29 17.70 -1.46 -8.12
N LEU A 30 16.62 -0.75 -7.85
CA LEU A 30 16.39 -0.14 -6.54
C LEU A 30 16.15 -1.22 -5.47
N VAL A 31 16.73 -1.00 -4.29
CA VAL A 31 16.50 -1.89 -3.14
C VAL A 31 15.16 -1.56 -2.51
N LEU A 32 14.22 -2.50 -2.59
CA LEU A 32 12.88 -2.30 -2.06
C LEU A 32 12.87 -2.47 -0.54
N LEU A 33 12.43 -1.44 0.18
CA LEU A 33 12.21 -1.44 1.63
C LEU A 33 10.78 -1.89 1.97
N ASN A 34 9.82 -1.43 1.14
CA ASN A 34 8.43 -1.80 1.25
C ASN A 34 7.85 -2.05 -0.15
N SER A 35 7.54 -3.29 -0.43
CA SER A 35 7.03 -3.74 -1.74
C SER A 35 5.54 -4.09 -1.74
N GLY A 36 4.83 -3.87 -0.64
CA GLY A 36 3.46 -4.34 -0.43
C GLY A 36 3.44 -5.76 0.18
N PRO A 37 2.34 -6.53 0.04
CA PRO A 37 1.12 -6.15 -0.66
C PRO A 37 0.30 -5.08 0.08
N TRP A 38 -0.24 -4.12 -0.67
CA TRP A 38 -1.12 -3.08 -0.13
C TRP A 38 -2.60 -3.42 -0.38
N VAL A 39 -3.45 -2.98 0.54
CA VAL A 39 -4.93 -3.09 0.39
C VAL A 39 -5.40 -2.20 -0.74
N ASN A 40 -4.85 -1.00 -0.80
CA ASN A 40 -5.16 0.02 -1.80
C ASN A 40 -4.02 0.13 -2.82
N ALA A 41 -4.35 0.20 -4.09
CA ALA A 41 -3.34 0.39 -5.13
C ALA A 41 -2.66 1.76 -5.00
N GLN A 42 -1.33 1.78 -5.13
CA GLN A 42 -0.48 2.95 -4.98
C GLN A 42 0.06 3.44 -6.33
N THR A 43 0.22 4.73 -6.50
CA THR A 43 0.98 5.29 -7.59
C THR A 43 2.44 5.46 -7.16
N VAL A 44 3.35 4.85 -7.91
CA VAL A 44 4.80 4.97 -7.67
C VAL A 44 5.30 6.32 -8.15
N THR A 45 6.07 7.00 -7.30
CA THR A 45 6.74 8.26 -7.62
C THR A 45 8.24 8.07 -7.44
N LEU A 46 9.00 8.43 -8.47
CA LEU A 46 10.46 8.49 -8.43
C LEU A 46 10.86 9.92 -8.09
N THR A 47 11.79 10.10 -7.16
CA THR A 47 12.27 11.41 -6.71
C THR A 47 13.78 11.47 -6.80
N SER A 48 14.33 12.56 -7.33
CA SER A 48 15.76 12.86 -7.34
C SER A 48 16.01 14.35 -7.14
N SER A 49 17.14 14.69 -6.51
CA SER A 49 17.60 16.08 -6.39
C SER A 49 18.36 16.59 -7.62
N ALA A 50 18.63 15.72 -8.58
CA ALA A 50 19.35 16.09 -9.81
C ALA A 50 18.75 15.43 -11.05
N ASP A 51 19.31 15.79 -12.22
CA ASP A 51 18.84 15.33 -13.54
C ASP A 51 19.20 13.87 -13.80
N ASN A 52 18.17 13.02 -13.86
CA ASN A 52 18.21 11.64 -14.34
C ASN A 52 17.30 11.44 -15.58
N SER A 53 16.92 12.51 -16.29
CA SER A 53 16.03 12.45 -17.46
C SER A 53 16.62 11.68 -18.65
N GLY A 54 17.93 11.44 -18.65
CA GLY A 54 18.61 10.64 -19.67
C GLY A 54 18.39 9.13 -19.56
N ILE A 55 17.77 8.64 -18.49
CA ILE A 55 17.48 7.22 -18.27
C ILE A 55 15.99 6.99 -18.04
N THR A 56 15.53 5.77 -18.27
CA THR A 56 14.15 5.39 -18.02
C THR A 56 14.06 4.33 -16.93
N PHE A 57 12.91 4.27 -16.27
CA PHE A 57 12.60 3.33 -15.22
C PHE A 57 11.41 2.46 -15.59
N VAL A 58 11.46 1.20 -15.19
CA VAL A 58 10.38 0.23 -15.35
C VAL A 58 10.07 -0.37 -13.99
N VAL A 59 8.78 -0.40 -13.66
CA VAL A 59 8.23 -1.06 -12.48
C VAL A 59 7.60 -2.39 -12.89
N VAL A 60 7.90 -3.44 -12.16
CA VAL A 60 7.28 -4.76 -12.29
C VAL A 60 6.61 -5.10 -10.97
N GLY A 61 5.41 -5.65 -11.03
CA GLY A 61 4.65 -6.00 -9.83
C GLY A 61 3.26 -6.53 -10.13
N LYS A 62 2.31 -6.18 -9.27
CA LYS A 62 0.88 -6.46 -9.46
C LYS A 62 0.11 -5.15 -9.54
N ASP A 63 -0.80 -5.07 -10.49
CA ASP A 63 -1.67 -3.92 -10.69
C ASP A 63 -2.78 -3.82 -9.63
N ALA A 64 -3.71 -2.87 -9.82
CA ALA A 64 -4.86 -2.66 -8.94
C ALA A 64 -5.80 -3.87 -8.84
N ASN A 65 -5.80 -4.76 -9.84
CA ASN A 65 -6.61 -5.98 -9.85
C ASN A 65 -5.87 -7.16 -9.19
N GLY A 66 -4.57 -7.01 -8.89
CA GLY A 66 -3.70 -8.06 -8.39
C GLY A 66 -3.08 -8.92 -9.49
N ASP A 67 -3.23 -8.53 -10.76
CA ASP A 67 -2.63 -9.21 -11.91
C ASP A 67 -1.18 -8.79 -12.10
N ALA A 68 -0.34 -9.71 -12.57
CA ALA A 68 1.05 -9.40 -12.90
C ALA A 68 1.13 -8.34 -13.99
N ALA A 69 1.89 -7.28 -13.74
CA ALA A 69 1.98 -6.13 -14.63
C ALA A 69 3.41 -5.57 -14.70
N THR A 70 3.69 -4.91 -15.82
CA THR A 70 4.92 -4.15 -16.04
C THR A 70 4.55 -2.76 -16.56
N SER A 71 5.10 -1.71 -15.97
CA SER A 71 4.85 -0.35 -16.44
C SER A 71 5.44 -0.12 -17.84
N ALA A 72 4.91 0.88 -18.54
CA ALA A 72 5.68 1.51 -19.62
C ALA A 72 6.98 2.12 -19.04
N ALA A 73 8.01 2.24 -19.88
CA ALA A 73 9.23 2.93 -19.50
C ALA A 73 8.92 4.41 -19.20
N THR A 74 9.26 4.83 -17.99
CA THR A 74 9.05 6.22 -17.53
C THR A 74 10.39 6.94 -17.51
N THR A 75 10.48 8.10 -18.13
CA THR A 75 11.68 8.97 -18.07
C THR A 75 11.96 9.34 -16.61
N GLY A 76 13.22 9.28 -16.20
CA GLY A 76 13.61 9.64 -14.85
C GLY A 76 13.37 11.11 -14.52
N PRO A 77 13.37 11.47 -13.23
CA PRO A 77 13.15 12.86 -12.81
C PRO A 77 14.30 13.78 -13.23
N ASP A 78 13.95 15.01 -13.60
CA ASP A 78 14.87 16.15 -13.76
C ASP A 78 14.70 17.07 -12.55
N SER A 79 15.51 16.86 -11.52
CA SER A 79 15.47 17.63 -10.24
C SER A 79 14.06 17.76 -9.67
N GLY A 80 13.43 16.63 -9.28
CA GLY A 80 12.06 16.64 -8.77
C GLY A 80 11.45 15.25 -8.73
N ASN A 81 10.16 15.20 -9.03
CA ASN A 81 9.38 13.97 -8.96
C ASN A 81 8.82 13.61 -10.34
N VAL A 82 8.75 12.31 -10.63
CA VAL A 82 7.99 11.78 -11.77
C VAL A 82 7.16 10.60 -11.34
N SER A 83 5.89 10.56 -11.76
CA SER A 83 5.01 9.42 -11.48
C SER A 83 5.17 8.36 -12.56
N VAL A 84 5.33 7.11 -12.13
CA VAL A 84 5.31 5.96 -13.02
C VAL A 84 3.86 5.62 -13.38
N ALA A 85 3.62 5.34 -14.65
CA ALA A 85 2.28 4.96 -15.12
C ALA A 85 1.78 3.68 -14.46
N GLY A 86 0.50 3.66 -14.13
CA GLY A 86 -0.17 2.54 -13.48
C GLY A 86 -0.36 2.73 -11.96
N THR A 87 -1.13 1.82 -11.40
CA THR A 87 -1.36 1.73 -9.95
C THR A 87 -1.05 0.30 -9.50
N TRP A 88 -0.42 0.16 -8.35
CA TRP A 88 0.26 -1.05 -7.92
C TRP A 88 -0.21 -1.50 -6.54
N THR A 89 -0.56 -2.76 -6.40
CA THR A 89 -0.82 -3.40 -5.10
C THR A 89 0.40 -4.12 -4.54
N GLU A 90 1.38 -4.43 -5.40
CA GLU A 90 2.64 -5.06 -5.00
C GLU A 90 3.72 -4.69 -6.03
N ILE A 91 4.95 -4.45 -5.59
CA ILE A 91 6.09 -4.17 -6.47
C ILE A 91 7.13 -5.27 -6.29
N THR A 92 7.56 -5.86 -7.40
CA THR A 92 8.61 -6.88 -7.41
C THR A 92 9.98 -6.28 -7.71
N SER A 93 10.04 -5.29 -8.61
CA SER A 93 11.28 -4.58 -8.92
C SER A 93 11.02 -3.20 -9.53
N ILE A 94 12.01 -2.32 -9.36
CA ILE A 94 12.13 -1.04 -10.07
C ILE A 94 13.54 -1.01 -10.67
N THR A 95 13.62 -0.96 -12.01
CA THR A 95 14.89 -1.02 -12.73
C THR A 95 15.09 0.19 -13.64
N ALA A 96 16.30 0.72 -13.65
CA ALA A 96 16.76 1.78 -14.54
C ALA A 96 17.37 1.19 -15.82
N SER A 97 17.22 1.88 -16.94
CA SER A 97 17.81 1.52 -18.24
C SER A 97 19.32 1.77 -18.32
N GLY A 98 19.88 2.51 -17.39
CA GLY A 98 21.29 2.89 -17.34
C GLY A 98 21.77 3.28 -15.96
N SER A 99 23.00 3.71 -15.85
CA SER A 99 23.58 4.13 -14.57
C SER A 99 22.89 5.38 -14.03
N ILE A 100 22.49 5.31 -12.78
CA ILE A 100 21.92 6.45 -12.05
C ILE A 100 23.09 7.35 -11.64
N THR A 101 23.04 8.62 -12.03
CA THR A 101 24.12 9.60 -11.78
C THR A 101 24.03 10.21 -10.39
N THR A 102 22.82 10.29 -9.85
CA THR A 102 22.55 10.79 -8.51
C THR A 102 21.47 9.96 -7.88
N ASP A 103 21.36 10.03 -6.55
CA ASP A 103 20.39 9.24 -5.80
C ASP A 103 18.96 9.37 -6.31
N ILE A 104 18.33 8.22 -6.52
CA ILE A 104 16.89 8.12 -6.78
C ILE A 104 16.25 7.38 -5.61
N SER A 105 15.18 7.94 -5.08
CA SER A 105 14.24 7.26 -4.19
C SER A 105 12.95 6.90 -4.92
N ALA A 106 12.26 5.89 -4.43
CA ALA A 106 10.94 5.51 -4.88
C ALA A 106 9.95 5.57 -3.72
N GLY A 107 8.84 6.24 -3.95
CA GLY A 107 7.80 6.43 -2.96
C GLY A 107 6.41 6.33 -3.56
N ILE A 108 5.43 6.80 -2.79
CA ILE A 108 4.03 6.87 -3.16
C ILE A 108 3.54 8.31 -3.18
N THR A 109 2.63 8.65 -4.09
CA THR A 109 2.11 10.02 -4.21
C THR A 109 0.91 10.25 -3.33
N SER A 110 0.05 9.26 -3.15
CA SER A 110 -1.13 9.32 -2.28
C SER A 110 -1.62 7.92 -1.98
N GLY A 111 -1.98 7.69 -0.73
CA GLY A 111 -2.71 6.51 -0.34
C GLY A 111 -4.21 6.70 -0.57
N ALA A 112 -4.89 5.74 -1.19
CA ALA A 112 -6.34 5.72 -1.18
C ALA A 112 -6.83 5.42 0.25
N THR A 113 -7.91 6.08 0.65
CA THR A 113 -8.51 5.88 1.97
C THR A 113 -9.37 4.61 2.06
N THR A 114 -9.39 3.82 0.99
CA THR A 114 -10.23 2.63 0.85
C THR A 114 -9.55 1.53 0.04
N GLY A 115 -9.92 0.27 0.25
CA GLY A 115 -9.45 -0.84 -0.57
C GLY A 115 -9.95 -2.20 -0.14
N ILE A 116 -9.82 -3.18 -1.03
CA ILE A 116 -10.24 -4.57 -0.79
C ILE A 116 -9.15 -5.31 -0.02
N ILE A 117 -9.45 -5.72 1.21
CA ILE A 117 -8.58 -6.61 1.98
C ILE A 117 -8.60 -8.00 1.34
N PHE A 118 -9.80 -8.53 1.12
CA PHE A 118 -10.01 -9.82 0.48
C PHE A 118 -11.41 -9.88 -0.16
N ALA A 119 -11.49 -10.39 -1.40
CA ALA A 119 -12.74 -10.37 -2.18
C ALA A 119 -13.72 -11.50 -1.84
N GLY A 120 -13.27 -12.55 -1.14
CA GLY A 120 -14.10 -13.68 -0.73
C GLY A 120 -14.39 -13.70 0.76
N ARG A 121 -15.13 -14.72 1.21
CA ARG A 121 -15.39 -14.93 2.65
C ARG A 121 -14.07 -15.02 3.42
N THR A 122 -13.93 -14.21 4.46
CA THR A 122 -12.71 -14.11 5.26
C THR A 122 -13.01 -13.73 6.70
N ARG A 123 -11.97 -13.81 7.54
CA ARG A 123 -11.96 -13.24 8.89
C ARG A 123 -10.77 -12.30 9.04
N VAL A 124 -11.00 -11.07 9.46
CA VAL A 124 -9.94 -10.17 9.89
C VAL A 124 -9.53 -10.57 11.30
N ARG A 125 -8.25 -10.94 11.45
CA ARG A 125 -7.68 -11.49 12.69
C ARG A 125 -7.08 -10.44 13.60
N SER A 126 -6.39 -9.47 13.02
CA SER A 126 -5.82 -8.35 13.76
C SER A 126 -5.58 -7.15 12.87
N MET A 127 -5.40 -6.02 13.50
CA MET A 127 -4.94 -4.79 12.86
C MET A 127 -3.94 -4.12 13.80
N THR A 128 -2.80 -3.70 13.25
CA THR A 128 -1.79 -2.95 14.01
C THR A 128 -1.28 -1.80 13.16
N GLY A 129 -1.08 -0.65 13.79
CA GLY A 129 -0.62 0.53 13.05
C GLY A 129 -0.43 1.76 13.91
N VAL A 130 -0.25 2.88 13.25
CA VAL A 130 -0.06 4.19 13.87
C VAL A 130 -1.03 5.18 13.25
N ALA A 131 -1.74 5.92 14.10
CA ALA A 131 -2.58 7.02 13.68
C ALA A 131 -1.72 8.21 13.20
N GLY A 132 -2.28 8.96 12.26
CA GLY A 132 -1.67 10.16 11.71
C GLY A 132 -1.85 11.40 12.59
N ALA A 133 -1.63 12.56 11.99
CA ALA A 133 -1.68 13.87 12.67
C ALA A 133 -3.10 14.39 12.92
N GLY A 134 -4.13 13.61 12.65
CA GLY A 134 -5.55 13.99 12.87
C GLY A 134 -6.37 12.83 13.40
N ALA A 135 -7.46 13.16 14.09
CA ALA A 135 -8.46 12.16 14.46
C ALA A 135 -9.22 11.65 13.24
N GLY A 136 -9.71 10.43 13.30
CA GLY A 136 -10.53 9.84 12.24
C GLY A 136 -11.11 8.50 12.62
N THR A 137 -11.80 7.88 11.67
CA THR A 137 -12.49 6.61 11.90
C THR A 137 -12.04 5.57 10.88
N ILE A 138 -11.74 4.38 11.34
CA ILE A 138 -11.45 3.20 10.52
C ILE A 138 -12.69 2.32 10.47
N PHE A 139 -12.99 1.80 9.29
CA PHE A 139 -14.08 0.87 9.04
C PHE A 139 -13.55 -0.42 8.43
N ILE A 140 -13.94 -1.56 8.99
CA ILE A 140 -13.92 -2.84 8.28
C ILE A 140 -15.35 -3.16 7.88
N LYS A 141 -15.57 -3.37 6.59
CA LYS A 141 -16.90 -3.59 6.01
C LYS A 141 -16.99 -4.98 5.40
N ASN A 142 -18.19 -5.56 5.47
CA ASN A 142 -18.54 -6.76 4.74
C ASN A 142 -18.85 -6.41 3.29
N GLY A 143 -18.21 -7.08 2.33
CA GLY A 143 -18.34 -6.81 0.91
C GLY A 143 -17.07 -6.26 0.27
N SER A 144 -17.18 -5.78 -0.96
CA SER A 144 -16.07 -5.30 -1.78
C SER A 144 -16.12 -3.80 -2.09
N ALA A 145 -17.00 -3.05 -1.40
CA ALA A 145 -17.23 -1.63 -1.67
C ALA A 145 -17.53 -0.82 -0.41
N THR A 146 -17.47 0.51 -0.55
CA THR A 146 -17.76 1.47 0.52
C THR A 146 -19.19 1.35 1.07
N SER A 147 -20.13 0.85 0.28
CA SER A 147 -21.54 0.59 0.68
C SER A 147 -21.72 -0.65 1.55
N GLY A 148 -20.67 -1.44 1.76
CA GLY A 148 -20.72 -2.65 2.58
C GLY A 148 -21.11 -2.35 4.03
N GLN A 149 -21.74 -3.33 4.70
CA GLN A 149 -22.13 -3.23 6.10
C GLN A 149 -20.90 -3.14 7.01
N ASN A 150 -20.87 -2.19 7.93
CA ASN A 150 -19.77 -2.07 8.91
C ASN A 150 -19.75 -3.30 9.83
N ARG A 151 -18.59 -3.94 9.94
CA ARG A 151 -18.29 -5.02 10.89
C ARG A 151 -17.44 -4.54 12.06
N LEU A 152 -16.59 -3.53 11.81
CA LEU A 152 -15.84 -2.82 12.84
C LEU A 152 -15.89 -1.32 12.52
N ILE A 153 -16.04 -0.53 13.56
CA ILE A 153 -15.86 0.92 13.55
C ILE A 153 -14.87 1.22 14.67
N LEU A 154 -13.78 1.87 14.34
CA LEU A 154 -12.73 2.23 15.28
C LEU A 154 -12.41 3.71 15.13
N ASP A 155 -12.71 4.50 16.15
CA ASP A 155 -12.25 5.88 16.22
C ASP A 155 -10.80 5.90 16.71
N VAL A 156 -9.97 6.70 16.05
CA VAL A 156 -8.55 6.83 16.33
C VAL A 156 -8.20 8.29 16.57
N ASP A 157 -7.42 8.53 17.61
CA ASP A 157 -6.92 9.84 17.96
C ASP A 157 -5.53 10.10 17.35
N ASN A 158 -5.16 11.37 17.26
CA ASN A 158 -3.87 11.82 16.76
C ASN A 158 -2.70 11.10 17.45
N GLY A 159 -1.83 10.46 16.64
CA GLY A 159 -0.59 9.83 17.10
C GLY A 159 -0.78 8.56 17.94
N SER A 160 -2.03 8.08 18.10
CA SER A 160 -2.30 6.87 18.87
C SER A 160 -1.84 5.60 18.14
N THR A 161 -1.51 4.57 18.92
CA THR A 161 -1.31 3.22 18.38
C THR A 161 -2.66 2.60 18.04
N ILE A 162 -2.76 1.99 16.87
CA ILE A 162 -3.93 1.25 16.42
C ILE A 162 -3.67 -0.23 16.71
N ASP A 163 -4.33 -0.75 17.73
CA ASP A 163 -4.24 -2.17 18.11
C ASP A 163 -5.56 -2.59 18.80
N PRO A 164 -6.67 -2.64 18.05
CA PRO A 164 -7.94 -3.03 18.63
C PRO A 164 -7.94 -4.51 19.02
N TYR A 165 -8.49 -4.81 20.17
CA TYR A 165 -8.78 -6.18 20.53
C TYR A 165 -9.77 -6.80 19.52
N VAL A 166 -9.33 -7.82 18.84
CA VAL A 166 -10.18 -8.67 18.00
C VAL A 166 -10.27 -10.04 18.67
N ALA A 167 -11.49 -10.50 18.95
CA ALA A 167 -11.70 -11.80 19.58
C ALA A 167 -11.08 -12.94 18.76
N ASP A 168 -10.75 -14.05 19.41
CA ASP A 168 -10.00 -15.19 18.80
C ASP A 168 -10.58 -15.70 17.48
N ASP A 169 -11.90 -15.60 17.31
CA ASP A 169 -12.59 -15.97 16.07
C ASP A 169 -12.42 -14.95 14.93
N GLY A 170 -11.92 -13.75 15.21
CA GLY A 170 -11.78 -12.69 14.24
C GLY A 170 -13.12 -12.05 13.83
N ILE A 171 -13.04 -11.02 13.00
CA ILE A 171 -14.20 -10.31 12.45
C ILE A 171 -14.61 -11.01 11.15
N LEU A 172 -15.75 -11.70 11.17
CA LEU A 172 -16.27 -12.41 9.99
C LEU A 172 -16.81 -11.43 8.94
N CYS A 173 -16.31 -11.56 7.71
CA CYS A 173 -16.77 -10.90 6.51
C CYS A 173 -17.18 -11.97 5.49
N GLU A 174 -18.49 -12.16 5.29
CA GLU A 174 -19.04 -13.27 4.47
C GLU A 174 -18.90 -13.02 2.98
N ASP A 175 -19.01 -11.75 2.56
CA ASP A 175 -19.02 -11.32 1.16
C ASP A 175 -17.71 -10.61 0.76
N GLY A 176 -16.68 -10.75 1.58
CA GLY A 176 -15.39 -10.06 1.44
C GLY A 176 -15.14 -9.07 2.56
N ALA A 177 -13.88 -8.69 2.73
CA ALA A 177 -13.45 -7.66 3.67
C ALA A 177 -12.95 -6.43 2.91
N TYR A 178 -13.53 -5.28 3.23
CA TYR A 178 -13.20 -3.98 2.65
C TYR A 178 -12.77 -3.01 3.74
N PHE A 179 -11.70 -2.29 3.47
CA PHE A 179 -11.19 -1.24 4.34
C PHE A 179 -11.68 0.13 3.86
N ALA A 180 -12.08 0.97 4.79
CA ALA A 180 -12.30 2.39 4.55
C ALA A 180 -11.83 3.20 5.76
N SER A 181 -11.34 4.41 5.51
CA SER A 181 -11.06 5.38 6.57
C SER A 181 -11.65 6.75 6.24
N ALA A 182 -12.05 7.47 7.26
CA ALA A 182 -12.47 8.87 7.20
C ALA A 182 -11.46 9.74 7.94
N GLY A 183 -11.11 10.87 7.35
CA GLY A 183 -10.11 11.78 7.90
C GLY A 183 -8.66 11.40 7.52
N THR A 184 -7.69 12.13 8.06
CA THR A 184 -6.24 11.93 7.87
C THR A 184 -5.65 10.99 8.92
N ALA A 185 -6.44 10.06 9.39
CA ALA A 185 -6.27 9.36 10.66
C ALA A 185 -5.17 8.31 10.70
N VAL A 186 -4.61 7.88 9.57
CA VAL A 186 -3.70 6.72 9.58
C VAL A 186 -2.44 7.02 8.77
N VAL A 187 -1.27 6.75 9.35
CA VAL A 187 0.02 6.79 8.63
C VAL A 187 0.30 5.45 7.97
N GLY A 188 0.12 4.38 8.72
CA GLY A 188 0.29 3.02 8.23
C GLY A 188 -0.47 2.01 9.08
N LEU A 189 -1.02 1.01 8.43
CA LEU A 189 -1.80 -0.04 9.06
C LEU A 189 -1.47 -1.39 8.41
N SER A 190 -1.22 -2.40 9.22
CA SER A 190 -1.12 -3.79 8.81
C SER A 190 -2.39 -4.52 9.22
N ILE A 191 -2.99 -5.25 8.30
CA ILE A 191 -4.20 -6.06 8.54
C ILE A 191 -3.86 -7.51 8.28
N GLN A 192 -4.13 -8.37 9.27
CA GLN A 192 -4.01 -9.82 9.14
C GLN A 192 -5.40 -10.44 8.93
N PHE A 193 -5.49 -11.40 8.01
CA PHE A 193 -6.75 -12.04 7.64
C PHE A 193 -6.55 -13.49 7.17
N ASP A 194 -7.60 -14.28 7.23
CA ASP A 194 -7.66 -15.60 6.61
C ASP A 194 -8.05 -15.45 5.14
N GLY A 195 -7.40 -16.17 4.23
CA GLY A 195 -7.71 -16.07 2.81
C GLY A 195 -7.43 -17.35 2.03
#